data_9677be87f786e10409f8d98c254a15d7
#
_entry.id   9677be87f786e10409f8d98c254a15d7
#
_cell.length_a   1.000
_cell.length_b   1.000
_cell.length_c   1.000
_cell.angle_alpha   90.00
_cell.angle_beta   90.00
_cell.angle_gamma   90.00
#
_symmetry.space_group_name_H-M   'P 1'
#
loop_
_entity.id
_entity.type
_entity.pdbx_description
1 polymer ?
#
loop_
_entity_poly.entity_id
_entity_poly.type
_entity_poly.pdbx_seq_one_letter_code
_entity_poly.pdbx_strand_id
1 'polypeptide(L)'
;MSTYENYSEASKHYDKTRVPVGGEILIGVLALSRKSRSEFRLLDAGCGTGAYAALVLPYVDHIDAMDINPGMLAVAREKLADATSGANIAFHEGSVASMPFEAACFDAVMFNHVLNHLESGQDGNFYGHRTALAEAHRVLRSGGLVVVNCIGHEQLRHGYWYLHLIPTALSACHDRFIPAEKLEAMLSELGFALEGRFVPLDGLFQGAAYFDAEGPLRPEWRKGDSNWALAPEQEISSAEAKIRELRTSGDLGPYLAEHDAKRRQVGQATFFVARKI
;
A
#
# COMPACT_ATOMS: atom_id res chain seq x y z
N MET A 1 0.22 -15.54 -1.69
CA MET A 1 -1.08 -14.82 -1.70
C MET A 1 -1.55 -14.66 -0.27
N SER A 2 -2.08 -13.49 0.07
CA SER A 2 -2.75 -13.33 1.37
C SER A 2 -3.91 -14.30 1.47
N THR A 3 -3.92 -15.12 2.52
CA THR A 3 -4.97 -16.14 2.75
C THR A 3 -6.15 -15.57 3.56
N TYR A 4 -6.07 -14.30 3.99
CA TYR A 4 -7.04 -13.66 4.88
C TYR A 4 -8.02 -12.71 4.18
N GLU A 5 -7.88 -12.48 2.87
CA GLU A 5 -8.81 -11.66 2.10
C GLU A 5 -9.32 -12.38 0.85
N ASN A 6 -10.63 -12.30 0.66
CA ASN A 6 -11.25 -12.66 -0.61
C ASN A 6 -11.22 -11.44 -1.55
N TYR A 7 -10.10 -11.26 -2.24
CA TYR A 7 -9.91 -10.13 -3.16
C TYR A 7 -10.92 -10.08 -4.31
N SER A 8 -11.53 -11.18 -4.68
CA SER A 8 -12.55 -11.21 -5.73
C SER A 8 -13.85 -10.50 -5.29
N GLU A 9 -14.18 -10.53 -3.99
CA GLU A 9 -15.30 -9.75 -3.44
C GLU A 9 -14.84 -8.35 -3.01
N ALA A 10 -13.63 -8.22 -2.45
CA ALA A 10 -13.07 -6.94 -2.02
C ALA A 10 -12.91 -5.97 -3.19
N SER A 11 -12.53 -6.45 -4.39
CA SER A 11 -12.34 -5.60 -5.58
C SER A 11 -13.55 -4.74 -5.93
N LYS A 12 -14.78 -5.23 -5.68
CA LYS A 12 -16.03 -4.52 -5.99
C LYS A 12 -16.27 -3.27 -5.12
N HIS A 13 -15.63 -3.22 -3.95
CA HIS A 13 -15.84 -2.15 -2.97
C HIS A 13 -14.54 -1.43 -2.57
N TYR A 14 -13.40 -1.91 -3.04
CA TYR A 14 -12.08 -1.46 -2.62
C TYR A 14 -11.89 0.06 -2.77
N ASP A 15 -12.23 0.59 -3.94
CA ASP A 15 -12.09 2.03 -4.23
C ASP A 15 -13.03 2.94 -3.44
N LYS A 16 -14.11 2.39 -2.87
CA LYS A 16 -15.04 3.16 -2.02
C LYS A 16 -14.48 3.40 -0.62
N THR A 17 -13.50 2.60 -0.21
CA THR A 17 -12.97 2.56 1.14
C THR A 17 -11.47 2.87 1.20
N ARG A 18 -10.82 3.04 0.04
CA ARG A 18 -9.39 3.32 -0.07
C ARG A 18 -9.12 4.45 -1.05
N VAL A 19 -8.37 5.43 -0.59
CA VAL A 19 -7.88 6.56 -1.39
C VAL A 19 -6.38 6.38 -1.60
N PRO A 20 -5.87 6.54 -2.84
CA PRO A 20 -4.43 6.54 -3.06
C PRO A 20 -3.81 7.77 -2.38
N VAL A 21 -2.87 7.51 -1.47
CA VAL A 21 -2.22 8.53 -0.65
C VAL A 21 -0.80 8.76 -1.17
N GLY A 22 -0.30 10.00 -1.12
CA GLY A 22 1.08 10.35 -1.49
C GLY A 22 1.35 10.37 -2.99
N GLY A 23 0.34 10.67 -3.79
CA GLY A 23 0.49 10.79 -5.24
C GLY A 23 1.50 11.85 -5.65
N GLU A 24 1.53 12.97 -4.94
CA GLU A 24 2.51 14.05 -5.12
C GLU A 24 3.95 13.56 -4.88
N ILE A 25 4.15 12.63 -3.93
CA ILE A 25 5.45 12.00 -3.68
C ILE A 25 5.85 11.15 -4.88
N LEU A 26 4.94 10.29 -5.38
CA LEU A 26 5.20 9.47 -6.57
C LEU A 26 5.56 10.35 -7.78
N ILE A 27 4.77 11.39 -8.06
CA ILE A 27 5.00 12.30 -9.17
C ILE A 27 6.36 12.99 -9.01
N GLY A 28 6.70 13.47 -7.80
CA GLY A 28 7.98 14.08 -7.50
C GLY A 28 9.15 13.12 -7.68
N VAL A 29 9.01 11.86 -7.25
CA VAL A 29 10.02 10.80 -7.43
C VAL A 29 10.23 10.48 -8.91
N LEU A 30 9.16 10.37 -9.70
CA LEU A 30 9.27 10.13 -11.15
C LEU A 30 9.98 11.29 -11.85
N ALA A 31 9.81 12.52 -11.37
CA ALA A 31 10.52 13.69 -11.89
C ALA A 31 12.04 13.69 -11.57
N LEU A 32 12.49 12.91 -10.57
CA LEU A 32 13.92 12.68 -10.31
C LEU A 32 14.60 11.77 -11.36
N SER A 33 13.80 11.10 -12.18
CA SER A 33 14.33 10.36 -13.32
C SER A 33 14.98 11.33 -14.31
N ARG A 34 16.17 10.98 -14.81
CA ARG A 34 16.87 11.76 -15.85
C ARG A 34 16.31 11.57 -17.25
N LYS A 35 15.26 10.75 -17.40
CA LYS A 35 14.63 10.47 -18.69
C LYS A 35 13.52 11.45 -19.02
N SER A 36 13.35 11.69 -20.31
CA SER A 36 12.17 12.36 -20.86
C SER A 36 10.91 11.55 -20.50
N ARG A 37 9.81 12.27 -20.22
CA ARG A 37 8.50 11.66 -20.01
C ARG A 37 8.07 10.75 -21.16
N SER A 38 8.36 11.12 -22.40
CA SER A 38 8.02 10.39 -23.63
C SER A 38 8.78 9.07 -23.84
N GLU A 39 9.65 8.69 -22.91
CA GLU A 39 10.44 7.46 -22.97
C GLU A 39 10.41 6.69 -21.63
N PHE A 40 9.58 7.14 -20.69
CA PHE A 40 9.56 6.60 -19.32
C PHE A 40 8.61 5.42 -19.21
N ARG A 41 9.15 4.24 -18.97
CA ARG A 41 8.37 3.02 -18.77
C ARG A 41 8.33 2.65 -17.29
N LEU A 42 7.11 2.60 -16.72
CA LEU A 42 6.84 2.32 -15.32
C LEU A 42 6.17 0.94 -15.18
N LEU A 43 6.60 0.16 -14.19
CA LEU A 43 5.87 -1.02 -13.73
C LEU A 43 5.13 -0.69 -12.42
N ASP A 44 3.81 -0.84 -12.41
CA ASP A 44 2.99 -0.89 -11.19
C ASP A 44 2.82 -2.36 -10.78
N ALA A 45 3.69 -2.81 -9.87
CA ALA A 45 3.81 -4.20 -9.46
C ALA A 45 2.84 -4.49 -8.28
N GLY A 46 1.75 -5.18 -8.54
CA GLY A 46 0.61 -5.36 -7.65
C GLY A 46 -0.33 -4.16 -7.73
N CYS A 47 -0.77 -3.82 -8.93
CA CYS A 47 -1.53 -2.60 -9.21
C CYS A 47 -2.95 -2.59 -8.60
N GLY A 48 -3.47 -3.74 -8.14
CA GLY A 48 -4.83 -3.85 -7.62
C GLY A 48 -5.86 -3.33 -8.62
N THR A 49 -6.71 -2.41 -8.17
CA THR A 49 -7.73 -1.75 -9.00
C THR A 49 -7.19 -0.58 -9.84
N GLY A 50 -5.87 -0.40 -9.92
CA GLY A 50 -5.22 0.62 -10.75
C GLY A 50 -5.28 2.05 -10.20
N ALA A 51 -5.55 2.24 -8.90
CA ALA A 51 -5.70 3.57 -8.32
C ALA A 51 -4.42 4.42 -8.42
N TYR A 52 -3.26 3.84 -8.15
CA TYR A 52 -1.97 4.52 -8.27
C TYR A 52 -1.54 4.66 -9.74
N ALA A 53 -1.80 3.65 -10.57
CA ALA A 53 -1.58 3.74 -12.01
C ALA A 53 -2.34 4.92 -12.61
N ALA A 54 -3.64 5.09 -12.30
CA ALA A 54 -4.47 6.21 -12.73
C ALA A 54 -3.84 7.57 -12.38
N LEU A 55 -3.27 7.66 -11.18
CA LEU A 55 -2.70 8.88 -10.65
C LEU A 55 -1.41 9.30 -11.36
N VAL A 56 -0.54 8.33 -11.71
CA VAL A 56 0.77 8.60 -12.32
C VAL A 56 0.75 8.55 -13.85
N LEU A 57 -0.28 7.96 -14.45
CA LEU A 57 -0.41 7.81 -15.91
C LEU A 57 -0.19 9.12 -16.70
N PRO A 58 -0.68 10.29 -16.24
CA PRO A 58 -0.41 11.55 -16.92
C PRO A 58 1.08 11.98 -16.96
N TYR A 59 1.94 11.34 -16.18
CA TYR A 59 3.32 11.76 -15.95
C TYR A 59 4.38 10.81 -16.55
N VAL A 60 3.97 9.71 -17.16
CA VAL A 60 4.86 8.71 -17.77
C VAL A 60 4.43 8.39 -19.20
N ASP A 61 5.31 7.78 -20.00
CA ASP A 61 4.99 7.36 -21.36
C ASP A 61 4.16 6.08 -21.38
N HIS A 62 4.58 5.10 -20.60
CA HIS A 62 3.94 3.79 -20.57
C HIS A 62 3.90 3.20 -19.14
N ILE A 63 2.77 2.59 -18.80
CA ILE A 63 2.61 1.80 -17.57
C ILE A 63 2.31 0.35 -17.94
N ASP A 64 3.11 -0.57 -17.40
CA ASP A 64 2.73 -1.96 -17.28
C ASP A 64 2.12 -2.17 -15.88
N ALA A 65 0.82 -2.39 -15.79
CA ALA A 65 0.09 -2.63 -14.56
C ALA A 65 -0.07 -4.14 -14.35
N MET A 66 0.53 -4.68 -13.29
CA MET A 66 0.54 -6.12 -13.04
C MET A 66 -0.10 -6.45 -11.70
N ASP A 67 -0.97 -7.45 -11.68
CA ASP A 67 -1.52 -8.02 -10.45
C ASP A 67 -1.72 -9.53 -10.60
N ILE A 68 -1.68 -10.25 -9.48
CA ILE A 68 -1.91 -11.70 -9.45
C ILE A 68 -3.40 -12.03 -9.48
N ASN A 69 -4.27 -11.06 -9.13
CA ASN A 69 -5.71 -11.26 -9.02
C ASN A 69 -6.43 -10.75 -10.28
N PRO A 70 -7.04 -11.64 -11.10
CA PRO A 70 -7.73 -11.25 -12.32
C PRO A 70 -8.97 -10.35 -12.03
N GLY A 71 -9.62 -10.48 -10.88
CA GLY A 71 -10.74 -9.63 -10.49
C GLY A 71 -10.31 -8.17 -10.24
N MET A 72 -9.14 -7.96 -9.62
CA MET A 72 -8.54 -6.64 -9.49
C MET A 72 -8.20 -6.03 -10.84
N LEU A 73 -7.58 -6.81 -11.73
CA LEU A 73 -7.25 -6.37 -13.09
C LEU A 73 -8.48 -6.03 -13.91
N ALA A 74 -9.59 -6.75 -13.73
CA ALA A 74 -10.84 -6.43 -14.42
C ALA A 74 -11.36 -5.03 -14.02
N VAL A 75 -11.35 -4.71 -12.72
CA VAL A 75 -11.72 -3.37 -12.22
C VAL A 75 -10.74 -2.31 -12.72
N ALA A 76 -9.45 -2.59 -12.71
CA ALA A 76 -8.43 -1.66 -13.22
C ALA A 76 -8.62 -1.34 -14.71
N ARG A 77 -8.91 -2.36 -15.53
CA ARG A 77 -9.21 -2.18 -16.97
C ARG A 77 -10.45 -1.34 -17.19
N GLU A 78 -11.53 -1.59 -16.44
CA GLU A 78 -12.76 -0.81 -16.54
C GLU A 78 -12.51 0.65 -16.12
N LYS A 79 -11.88 0.88 -14.98
CA LYS A 79 -11.56 2.21 -14.46
C LYS A 79 -10.70 3.04 -15.43
N LEU A 80 -9.76 2.41 -16.09
CA LEU A 80 -8.78 3.05 -16.98
C LEU A 80 -9.13 2.92 -18.46
N ALA A 81 -10.36 2.42 -18.79
CA ALA A 81 -10.79 2.21 -20.17
C ALA A 81 -10.76 3.50 -21.00
N ASP A 82 -11.23 4.60 -20.45
CA ASP A 82 -11.21 5.91 -21.11
C ASP A 82 -9.77 6.45 -21.27
N ALA A 83 -8.91 6.16 -20.33
CA ALA A 83 -7.49 6.51 -20.39
C ALA A 83 -6.73 5.65 -21.42
N THR A 84 -7.16 4.40 -21.66
CA THR A 84 -6.52 3.50 -22.63
C THR A 84 -6.84 3.85 -24.08
N SER A 85 -7.86 4.64 -24.36
CA SER A 85 -8.17 5.10 -25.73
C SER A 85 -7.13 6.06 -26.34
N GLY A 86 -6.08 6.40 -25.59
CA GLY A 86 -4.97 7.24 -26.05
C GLY A 86 -3.76 7.18 -25.13
N ALA A 87 -3.81 6.39 -24.08
CA ALA A 87 -2.73 6.25 -23.11
C ALA A 87 -2.05 4.88 -23.20
N ASN A 88 -0.76 4.88 -22.95
CA ASN A 88 0.08 3.70 -23.01
C ASN A 88 0.02 2.94 -21.66
N ILE A 89 -1.05 2.18 -21.42
CA ILE A 89 -1.14 1.27 -20.27
C ILE A 89 -1.45 -0.16 -20.75
N ALA A 90 -0.69 -1.13 -20.25
CA ALA A 90 -0.91 -2.55 -20.46
C ALA A 90 -1.16 -3.26 -19.13
N PHE A 91 -2.04 -4.28 -19.14
CA PHE A 91 -2.39 -5.04 -17.94
C PHE A 91 -1.92 -6.48 -18.06
N HIS A 92 -1.21 -6.96 -17.04
CA HIS A 92 -0.59 -8.27 -16.98
C HIS A 92 -1.06 -9.03 -15.74
N GLU A 93 -1.48 -10.28 -15.92
CA GLU A 93 -1.64 -11.20 -14.79
C GLU A 93 -0.28 -11.79 -14.46
N GLY A 94 0.17 -11.67 -13.21
CA GLY A 94 1.48 -12.15 -12.79
C GLY A 94 1.77 -11.93 -11.32
N SER A 95 2.78 -12.65 -10.83
CA SER A 95 3.27 -12.56 -9.46
C SER A 95 4.47 -11.61 -9.37
N VAL A 96 4.48 -10.78 -8.33
CA VAL A 96 5.65 -9.93 -8.02
C VAL A 96 6.89 -10.75 -7.65
N ALA A 97 6.72 -12.02 -7.28
CA ALA A 97 7.82 -12.94 -7.00
C ALA A 97 8.40 -13.62 -8.27
N SER A 98 7.76 -13.43 -9.43
CA SER A 98 8.23 -13.95 -10.73
C SER A 98 7.59 -13.10 -11.83
N MET A 99 8.19 -11.95 -12.14
CA MET A 99 7.63 -10.99 -13.06
C MET A 99 7.83 -11.43 -14.52
N PRO A 100 6.77 -11.44 -15.37
CA PRO A 100 6.83 -11.92 -16.74
C PRO A 100 7.46 -10.89 -17.70
N PHE A 101 8.53 -10.25 -17.28
CA PHE A 101 9.22 -9.23 -18.05
C PHE A 101 10.70 -9.55 -18.18
N GLU A 102 11.31 -9.06 -19.26
CA GLU A 102 12.75 -9.18 -19.47
C GLU A 102 13.54 -8.34 -18.46
N ALA A 103 14.82 -8.64 -18.31
CA ALA A 103 15.71 -7.83 -17.50
C ALA A 103 15.92 -6.44 -18.10
N ALA A 104 16.11 -5.44 -17.26
CA ALA A 104 16.47 -4.07 -17.66
C ALA A 104 15.50 -3.43 -18.68
N CYS A 105 14.19 -3.62 -18.50
CA CYS A 105 13.16 -3.05 -19.39
C CYS A 105 12.37 -1.87 -18.79
N PHE A 106 12.47 -1.62 -17.47
CA PHE A 106 11.76 -0.53 -16.80
C PHE A 106 12.70 0.58 -16.29
N ASP A 107 12.18 1.79 -16.24
CA ASP A 107 12.84 2.96 -15.65
C ASP A 107 12.46 3.15 -14.18
N ALA A 108 11.26 2.70 -13.81
CA ALA A 108 10.85 2.60 -12.42
C ALA A 108 9.94 1.39 -12.19
N VAL A 109 9.96 0.90 -10.96
CA VAL A 109 9.02 -0.10 -10.41
C VAL A 109 8.43 0.48 -9.14
N MET A 110 7.10 0.44 -9.01
CA MET A 110 6.43 0.83 -7.77
C MET A 110 5.65 -0.35 -7.16
N PHE A 111 5.74 -0.45 -5.84
CA PHE A 111 4.94 -1.35 -5.01
C PHE A 111 4.09 -0.51 -4.07
N ASN A 112 2.79 -0.49 -4.26
CA ASN A 112 1.87 0.27 -3.43
C ASN A 112 1.04 -0.67 -2.55
N HIS A 113 1.40 -0.81 -1.28
CA HIS A 113 0.76 -1.71 -0.30
C HIS A 113 0.75 -3.19 -0.70
N VAL A 114 1.78 -3.64 -1.40
CA VAL A 114 1.92 -5.02 -1.90
C VAL A 114 2.68 -5.90 -0.92
N LEU A 115 3.77 -5.38 -0.36
CA LEU A 115 4.72 -6.20 0.41
C LEU A 115 4.08 -6.86 1.64
N ASN A 116 3.14 -6.19 2.31
CA ASN A 116 2.42 -6.74 3.45
C ASN A 116 1.51 -7.95 3.13
N HIS A 117 1.34 -8.29 1.86
CA HIS A 117 0.61 -9.48 1.41
C HIS A 117 1.55 -10.65 1.07
N LEU A 118 2.85 -10.44 1.14
CA LEU A 118 3.85 -11.46 0.91
C LEU A 118 4.19 -12.20 2.21
N GLU A 119 4.76 -13.38 2.08
CA GLU A 119 5.15 -14.18 3.24
C GLU A 119 6.29 -13.50 4.00
N SER A 120 6.09 -13.28 5.30
CA SER A 120 7.13 -12.79 6.22
C SER A 120 8.09 -13.90 6.67
N GLY A 121 7.67 -15.17 6.56
CA GLY A 121 8.37 -16.33 7.12
C GLY A 121 8.19 -16.44 8.64
N GLN A 122 8.23 -17.66 9.18
CA GLN A 122 8.13 -17.91 10.64
C GLN A 122 9.32 -17.35 11.44
N ASP A 123 10.46 -17.18 10.76
CA ASP A 123 11.69 -16.64 11.31
C ASP A 123 11.85 -15.12 11.12
N GLY A 124 10.83 -14.45 10.56
CA GLY A 124 10.86 -13.02 10.26
C GLY A 124 11.90 -12.62 9.20
N ASN A 125 12.31 -13.52 8.32
CA ASN A 125 13.29 -13.24 7.27
C ASN A 125 12.73 -12.57 6.03
N PHE A 126 11.39 -12.47 5.91
CA PHE A 126 10.72 -11.76 4.82
C PHE A 126 11.13 -12.22 3.42
N TYR A 127 11.22 -13.55 3.20
CA TYR A 127 11.66 -14.14 1.92
C TYR A 127 10.84 -13.67 0.73
N GLY A 128 9.52 -13.56 0.88
CA GLY A 128 8.65 -13.06 -0.18
C GLY A 128 8.99 -11.63 -0.60
N HIS A 129 9.32 -10.78 0.37
CA HIS A 129 9.74 -9.40 0.13
C HIS A 129 11.07 -9.36 -0.63
N ARG A 130 12.05 -10.15 -0.18
CA ARG A 130 13.36 -10.26 -0.84
C ARG A 130 13.21 -10.72 -2.29
N THR A 131 12.38 -11.72 -2.54
CA THR A 131 12.14 -12.23 -3.90
C THR A 131 11.50 -11.16 -4.79
N ALA A 132 10.48 -10.45 -4.31
CA ALA A 132 9.83 -9.38 -5.07
C ALA A 132 10.79 -8.21 -5.38
N LEU A 133 11.62 -7.82 -4.40
CA LEU A 133 12.61 -6.76 -4.60
C LEU A 133 13.77 -7.19 -5.51
N ALA A 134 14.17 -8.47 -5.49
CA ALA A 134 15.15 -9.02 -6.42
C ALA A 134 14.60 -9.03 -7.86
N GLU A 135 13.33 -9.36 -8.06
CA GLU A 135 12.67 -9.27 -9.36
C GLU A 135 12.57 -7.81 -9.84
N ALA A 136 12.23 -6.88 -8.94
CA ALA A 136 12.26 -5.45 -9.28
C ALA A 136 13.66 -5.01 -9.71
N HIS A 137 14.71 -5.45 -9.01
CA HIS A 137 16.10 -5.18 -9.40
C HIS A 137 16.41 -5.76 -10.78
N ARG A 138 15.98 -7.00 -11.06
CA ARG A 138 16.22 -7.65 -12.36
C ARG A 138 15.58 -6.88 -13.51
N VAL A 139 14.31 -6.47 -13.38
CA VAL A 139 13.57 -5.81 -14.46
C VAL A 139 13.91 -4.32 -14.62
N LEU A 140 14.48 -3.69 -13.60
CA LEU A 140 14.94 -2.31 -13.68
C LEU A 140 16.22 -2.16 -14.52
N ARG A 141 16.27 -1.10 -15.30
CA ARG A 141 17.53 -0.62 -15.92
C ARG A 141 18.50 -0.14 -14.85
N SER A 142 19.80 -0.10 -15.18
CA SER A 142 20.78 0.57 -14.31
C SER A 142 20.39 2.04 -14.11
N GLY A 143 20.46 2.52 -12.89
CA GLY A 143 19.99 3.85 -12.51
C GLY A 143 18.48 4.00 -12.39
N GLY A 144 17.69 2.92 -12.63
CA GLY A 144 16.25 2.91 -12.46
C GLY A 144 15.83 2.99 -10.99
N LEU A 145 14.59 3.42 -10.73
CA LEU A 145 14.05 3.66 -9.40
C LEU A 145 13.14 2.52 -8.95
N VAL A 146 13.27 2.10 -7.71
CA VAL A 146 12.23 1.35 -7.01
C VAL A 146 11.56 2.25 -5.97
N VAL A 147 10.23 2.22 -5.94
CA VAL A 147 9.42 2.91 -4.93
C VAL A 147 8.60 1.88 -4.18
N VAL A 148 8.79 1.82 -2.87
CA VAL A 148 8.01 0.95 -1.98
C VAL A 148 7.16 1.80 -1.06
N ASN A 149 5.85 1.81 -1.30
CA ASN A 149 4.87 2.44 -0.45
C ASN A 149 4.28 1.37 0.50
N CYS A 150 4.60 1.46 1.77
CA CYS A 150 4.15 0.50 2.77
C CYS A 150 3.87 1.19 4.12
N ILE A 151 3.20 0.46 5.01
CA ILE A 151 2.91 0.89 6.38
C ILE A 151 4.05 0.41 7.27
N GLY A 152 4.67 1.32 8.00
CA GLY A 152 5.69 1.00 9.00
C GLY A 152 5.09 0.72 10.38
N HIS A 153 5.89 0.17 11.30
CA HIS A 153 5.45 -0.18 12.65
C HIS A 153 4.98 1.03 13.47
N GLU A 154 5.62 2.19 13.33
CA GLU A 154 5.16 3.43 13.97
C GLU A 154 3.79 3.87 13.45
N GLN A 155 3.55 3.70 12.16
CA GLN A 155 2.26 4.01 11.55
C GLN A 155 1.17 3.01 11.95
N LEU A 156 1.49 1.72 12.09
CA LEU A 156 0.56 0.75 12.69
C LEU A 156 0.16 1.16 14.10
N ARG A 157 1.14 1.60 14.90
CA ARG A 157 0.93 1.97 16.30
C ARG A 157 0.18 3.29 16.47
N HIS A 158 0.38 4.27 15.60
CA HIS A 158 -0.11 5.63 15.81
C HIS A 158 -0.94 6.21 14.65
N GLY A 159 -0.88 5.60 13.47
CA GLY A 159 -1.54 6.08 12.26
C GLY A 159 -3.02 5.71 12.14
N TYR A 160 -3.49 4.78 12.97
CA TYR A 160 -4.84 4.21 12.87
C TYR A 160 -5.46 4.08 14.27
N TRP A 161 -6.26 5.05 14.64
CA TRP A 161 -6.85 5.15 15.98
C TRP A 161 -7.62 3.88 16.41
N TYR A 162 -8.31 3.23 15.46
CA TYR A 162 -9.12 2.05 15.73
C TYR A 162 -8.31 0.76 15.93
N LEU A 163 -7.04 0.70 15.50
CA LEU A 163 -6.21 -0.49 15.75
C LEU A 163 -5.96 -0.73 17.24
N HIS A 164 -6.00 0.32 18.05
CA HIS A 164 -5.92 0.18 19.50
C HIS A 164 -7.14 -0.53 20.13
N LEU A 165 -8.26 -0.59 19.40
CA LEU A 165 -9.46 -1.31 19.82
C LEU A 165 -9.41 -2.80 19.47
N ILE A 166 -8.48 -3.21 18.62
CA ILE A 166 -8.29 -4.57 18.11
C ILE A 166 -6.82 -5.02 18.24
N PRO A 167 -6.30 -5.16 19.49
CA PRO A 167 -4.88 -5.41 19.73
C PRO A 167 -4.35 -6.72 19.16
N THR A 168 -5.17 -7.78 19.06
CA THR A 168 -4.76 -9.03 18.37
C THR A 168 -4.50 -8.79 16.89
N ALA A 169 -5.37 -8.05 16.23
CA ALA A 169 -5.16 -7.67 14.83
C ALA A 169 -3.92 -6.77 14.67
N LEU A 170 -3.71 -5.80 15.57
CA LEU A 170 -2.52 -4.96 15.57
C LEU A 170 -1.23 -5.79 15.71
N SER A 171 -1.21 -6.77 16.63
CA SER A 171 -0.07 -7.68 16.80
C SER A 171 0.19 -8.50 15.53
N ALA A 172 -0.85 -9.07 14.92
CA ALA A 172 -0.73 -9.82 13.68
C ALA A 172 -0.22 -8.95 12.52
N CYS A 173 -0.59 -7.66 12.49
CA CYS A 173 -0.01 -6.70 11.53
C CYS A 173 1.47 -6.46 11.78
N HIS A 174 1.91 -6.31 13.03
CA HIS A 174 3.34 -6.14 13.36
C HIS A 174 4.19 -7.30 12.85
N ASP A 175 3.69 -8.54 12.93
CA ASP A 175 4.41 -9.73 12.47
C ASP A 175 4.53 -9.81 10.94
N ARG A 176 3.63 -9.17 10.22
CA ARG A 176 3.57 -9.20 8.76
C ARG A 176 4.30 -8.06 8.08
N PHE A 177 4.24 -6.89 8.68
CA PHE A 177 4.79 -5.69 8.07
C PHE A 177 6.29 -5.61 8.34
N ILE A 178 7.06 -5.45 7.27
CA ILE A 178 8.51 -5.40 7.38
C ILE A 178 8.95 -4.13 8.13
N PRO A 179 9.83 -4.24 9.16
CA PRO A 179 10.43 -3.07 9.78
C PRO A 179 11.20 -2.22 8.77
N ALA A 180 11.15 -0.89 8.92
CA ALA A 180 11.77 0.06 8.00
C ALA A 180 13.27 -0.22 7.81
N GLU A 181 13.99 -0.43 8.91
CA GLU A 181 15.44 -0.71 8.91
C GLU A 181 15.78 -2.01 8.18
N LYS A 182 14.89 -3.01 8.30
CA LYS A 182 15.06 -4.29 7.62
C LYS A 182 14.80 -4.16 6.11
N LEU A 183 13.79 -3.37 5.71
CA LEU A 183 13.53 -3.07 4.30
C LEU A 183 14.72 -2.33 3.66
N GLU A 184 15.29 -1.35 4.35
CA GLU A 184 16.45 -0.60 3.86
C GLU A 184 17.71 -1.47 3.74
N ALA A 185 17.97 -2.31 4.75
CA ALA A 185 19.07 -3.27 4.69
C ALA A 185 18.89 -4.21 3.49
N MET A 186 17.67 -4.73 3.29
CA MET A 186 17.34 -5.62 2.16
C MET A 186 17.52 -4.94 0.81
N LEU A 187 17.09 -3.68 0.66
CA LEU A 187 17.32 -2.89 -0.55
C LEU A 187 18.81 -2.72 -0.81
N SER A 188 19.60 -2.37 0.21
CA SER A 188 21.06 -2.23 0.09
C SER A 188 21.75 -3.53 -0.32
N GLU A 189 21.40 -4.65 0.31
CA GLU A 189 21.94 -5.98 -0.02
C GLU A 189 21.62 -6.43 -1.45
N LEU A 190 20.49 -5.97 -2.00
CA LEU A 190 20.07 -6.27 -3.37
C LEU A 190 20.66 -5.31 -4.42
N GLY A 191 21.53 -4.38 -4.03
CA GLY A 191 22.19 -3.46 -4.96
C GLY A 191 21.37 -2.21 -5.27
N PHE A 192 20.56 -1.74 -4.31
CA PHE A 192 19.91 -0.44 -4.39
C PHE A 192 20.58 0.57 -3.44
N ALA A 193 20.72 1.80 -3.90
CA ALA A 193 21.06 2.94 -3.05
C ALA A 193 19.78 3.65 -2.60
N LEU A 194 19.54 3.75 -1.30
CA LEU A 194 18.41 4.49 -0.76
C LEU A 194 18.57 5.99 -1.06
N GLU A 195 17.57 6.60 -1.70
CA GLU A 195 17.53 8.05 -1.97
C GLU A 195 16.72 8.81 -0.91
N GLY A 196 15.77 8.16 -0.26
CA GLY A 196 15.03 8.76 0.83
C GLY A 196 13.81 7.99 1.30
N ARG A 197 13.25 8.50 2.40
CA ARG A 197 11.94 8.13 2.95
C ARG A 197 11.04 9.36 2.93
N PHE A 198 9.81 9.19 2.45
CA PHE A 198 8.83 10.27 2.37
C PHE A 198 7.53 9.82 3.01
N VAL A 199 6.97 10.65 3.89
CA VAL A 199 5.75 10.34 4.64
C VAL A 199 4.69 11.39 4.29
N PRO A 200 3.55 11.01 3.67
CA PRO A 200 2.43 11.90 3.44
C PRO A 200 1.65 12.11 4.76
N LEU A 201 2.04 13.11 5.55
CA LEU A 201 1.49 13.33 6.89
C LEU A 201 -0.02 13.64 6.89
N ASP A 202 -0.53 14.29 5.83
CA ASP A 202 -1.95 14.63 5.69
C ASP A 202 -2.75 13.55 4.94
N GLY A 203 -2.08 12.51 4.45
CA GLY A 203 -2.72 11.43 3.72
C GLY A 203 -3.55 10.52 4.63
N LEU A 204 -4.78 10.21 4.19
CA LEU A 204 -5.71 9.32 4.89
C LEU A 204 -6.24 8.25 3.94
N PHE A 205 -5.89 6.98 4.17
CA PHE A 205 -6.34 5.88 3.32
C PHE A 205 -7.85 5.72 3.26
N GLN A 206 -8.54 5.95 4.40
CA GLN A 206 -9.99 5.91 4.45
C GLN A 206 -10.64 7.25 4.08
N GLY A 207 -9.86 8.26 3.70
CA GLY A 207 -10.38 9.59 3.46
C GLY A 207 -11.20 10.11 4.64
N ALA A 208 -12.38 10.71 4.35
CA ALA A 208 -13.27 11.22 5.38
C ALA A 208 -13.79 10.17 6.37
N ALA A 209 -13.85 8.88 5.95
CA ALA A 209 -14.30 7.79 6.82
C ALA A 209 -13.34 7.50 7.99
N TYR A 210 -12.10 7.98 7.95
CA TYR A 210 -11.17 7.95 9.09
C TYR A 210 -11.71 8.69 10.31
N PHE A 211 -12.43 9.80 10.08
CA PHE A 211 -13.00 10.63 11.16
C PHE A 211 -14.37 10.17 11.64
N ASP A 212 -14.90 9.11 11.08
CA ASP A 212 -16.15 8.50 11.52
C ASP A 212 -15.90 7.63 12.75
N ALA A 213 -15.93 8.27 13.93
CA ALA A 213 -15.63 7.62 15.19
C ALA A 213 -16.60 6.48 15.56
N GLU A 214 -17.82 6.46 15.00
CA GLU A 214 -18.80 5.37 15.14
C GLU A 214 -18.71 4.35 13.99
N GLY A 215 -17.82 4.59 13.03
CA GLY A 215 -17.60 3.70 11.88
C GLY A 215 -17.46 2.24 12.26
N PRO A 216 -16.60 1.88 13.23
CA PRO A 216 -16.41 0.48 13.63
C PRO A 216 -17.65 -0.23 14.18
N LEU A 217 -18.71 0.48 14.54
CA LEU A 217 -19.99 -0.15 14.92
C LEU A 217 -20.72 -0.77 13.73
N ARG A 218 -20.33 -0.42 12.50
CA ARG A 218 -20.97 -0.89 11.26
C ARG A 218 -20.09 -1.92 10.54
N PRO A 219 -20.61 -3.11 10.25
CA PRO A 219 -19.88 -4.17 9.55
C PRO A 219 -19.35 -3.71 8.17
N GLU A 220 -20.09 -2.90 7.43
CA GLU A 220 -19.69 -2.37 6.12
C GLU A 220 -18.47 -1.43 6.22
N TRP A 221 -18.34 -0.66 7.29
CA TRP A 221 -17.17 0.18 7.53
C TRP A 221 -15.93 -0.70 7.81
N ARG A 222 -16.09 -1.74 8.67
CA ARG A 222 -15.01 -2.67 9.00
C ARG A 222 -14.53 -3.46 7.77
N LYS A 223 -15.43 -3.84 6.87
CA LYS A 223 -15.08 -4.50 5.60
C LYS A 223 -14.18 -3.66 4.69
N GLY A 224 -14.16 -2.35 4.87
CA GLY A 224 -13.28 -1.44 4.15
C GLY A 224 -11.82 -1.48 4.59
N ASP A 225 -11.50 -2.18 5.68
CA ASP A 225 -10.14 -2.31 6.18
C ASP A 225 -9.86 -3.76 6.60
N SER A 226 -8.95 -4.41 5.86
CA SER A 226 -8.57 -5.82 6.04
C SER A 226 -8.03 -6.16 7.44
N ASN A 227 -7.56 -5.17 8.18
CA ASN A 227 -7.07 -5.39 9.54
C ASN A 227 -8.18 -5.93 10.47
N TRP A 228 -9.43 -5.53 10.25
CA TRP A 228 -10.57 -6.04 11.03
C TRP A 228 -10.83 -7.53 10.82
N ALA A 229 -10.44 -8.08 9.67
CA ALA A 229 -10.56 -9.52 9.40
C ALA A 229 -9.59 -10.37 10.25
N LEU A 230 -8.61 -9.75 10.88
CA LEU A 230 -7.64 -10.39 11.78
C LEU A 230 -8.10 -10.38 13.24
N ALA A 231 -9.14 -9.58 13.57
CA ALA A 231 -9.64 -9.47 14.92
C ALA A 231 -10.61 -10.62 15.23
N PRO A 232 -10.44 -11.33 16.35
CA PRO A 232 -11.43 -12.28 16.84
C PRO A 232 -12.78 -11.61 17.10
N GLU A 233 -13.89 -12.34 16.96
CA GLU A 233 -15.25 -11.79 17.17
C GLU A 233 -15.45 -11.19 18.56
N GLN A 234 -14.84 -11.79 19.58
CA GLN A 234 -14.86 -11.26 20.95
C GLN A 234 -14.18 -9.89 21.04
N GLU A 235 -13.10 -9.68 20.30
CA GLU A 235 -12.39 -8.40 20.27
C GLU A 235 -13.18 -7.34 19.53
N ILE A 236 -13.84 -7.69 18.41
CA ILE A 236 -14.78 -6.82 17.71
C ILE A 236 -15.90 -6.37 18.65
N SER A 237 -16.51 -7.31 19.39
CA SER A 237 -17.56 -7.00 20.37
C SER A 237 -17.07 -6.06 21.48
N SER A 238 -15.84 -6.26 21.95
CA SER A 238 -15.20 -5.39 22.96
C SER A 238 -14.93 -3.99 22.40
N ALA A 239 -14.46 -3.89 21.16
CA ALA A 239 -14.26 -2.62 20.47
C ALA A 239 -15.57 -1.84 20.32
N GLU A 240 -16.64 -2.51 19.90
CA GLU A 240 -17.97 -1.91 19.81
C GLU A 240 -18.48 -1.41 21.18
N ALA A 241 -18.31 -2.23 22.24
CA ALA A 241 -18.68 -1.83 23.59
C ALA A 241 -17.91 -0.58 24.05
N LYS A 242 -16.60 -0.53 23.78
CA LYS A 242 -15.76 0.63 24.11
C LYS A 242 -16.18 1.89 23.38
N ILE A 243 -16.52 1.81 22.10
CA ILE A 243 -17.01 2.97 21.35
C ILE A 243 -18.35 3.47 21.93
N ARG A 244 -19.28 2.56 22.27
CA ARG A 244 -20.55 2.93 22.90
C ARG A 244 -20.36 3.59 24.28
N GLU A 245 -19.40 3.10 25.08
CA GLU A 245 -19.01 3.70 26.36
C GLU A 245 -18.50 5.12 26.14
N LEU A 246 -17.49 5.30 25.27
CA LEU A 246 -16.90 6.61 24.95
C LEU A 246 -17.94 7.61 24.39
N ARG A 247 -18.89 7.12 23.59
CA ARG A 247 -19.99 7.94 23.09
C ARG A 247 -20.89 8.42 24.23
N THR A 248 -21.22 7.52 25.16
CA THR A 248 -22.12 7.81 26.27
C THR A 248 -21.49 8.80 27.27
N SER A 249 -20.17 8.68 27.51
CA SER A 249 -19.43 9.61 28.38
C SER A 249 -19.12 10.96 27.70
N GLY A 250 -19.27 11.07 26.38
CA GLY A 250 -18.88 12.25 25.60
C GLY A 250 -17.39 12.30 25.20
N ASP A 251 -16.63 11.23 25.49
CA ASP A 251 -15.17 11.17 25.26
C ASP A 251 -14.78 10.64 23.89
N LEU A 252 -15.72 10.23 23.05
CA LEU A 252 -15.42 9.61 21.74
C LEU A 252 -14.70 10.60 20.81
N GLY A 253 -15.13 11.87 20.76
CA GLY A 253 -14.46 12.93 20.00
C GLY A 253 -13.04 13.21 20.51
N PRO A 254 -12.86 13.47 21.82
CA PRO A 254 -11.52 13.59 22.42
C PRO A 254 -10.59 12.41 22.16
N TYR A 255 -11.09 11.18 22.28
CA TYR A 255 -10.32 9.97 21.97
C TYR A 255 -9.80 9.96 20.53
N LEU A 256 -10.66 10.22 19.56
CA LEU A 256 -10.26 10.29 18.15
C LEU A 256 -9.26 11.43 17.92
N ALA A 257 -9.50 12.60 18.50
CA ALA A 257 -8.62 13.77 18.34
C ALA A 257 -7.21 13.53 18.91
N GLU A 258 -7.09 12.86 20.06
CA GLU A 258 -5.78 12.47 20.63
C GLU A 258 -5.00 11.56 19.68
N HIS A 259 -5.68 10.55 19.11
CA HIS A 259 -5.05 9.62 18.19
C HIS A 259 -4.70 10.31 16.84
N ASP A 260 -5.56 11.20 16.34
CA ASP A 260 -5.27 11.97 15.12
C ASP A 260 -4.08 12.91 15.30
N ALA A 261 -3.90 13.48 16.48
CA ALA A 261 -2.72 14.29 16.77
C ALA A 261 -1.41 13.49 16.67
N LYS A 262 -1.41 12.22 17.09
CA LYS A 262 -0.28 11.29 16.92
C LYS A 262 -0.11 10.88 15.46
N ARG A 263 -1.21 10.53 14.77
CA ARG A 263 -1.20 10.20 13.34
C ARG A 263 -0.56 11.30 12.50
N ARG A 264 -0.88 12.58 12.78
CA ARG A 264 -0.29 13.73 12.06
C ARG A 264 1.23 13.84 12.20
N GLN A 265 1.82 13.20 13.18
CA GLN A 265 3.28 13.17 13.36
C GLN A 265 3.96 12.05 12.58
N VAL A 266 3.27 10.92 12.38
CA VAL A 266 3.85 9.71 11.79
C VAL A 266 3.27 9.34 10.42
N GLY A 267 2.12 9.94 10.03
CA GLY A 267 1.38 9.58 8.81
C GLY A 267 0.74 8.19 8.88
N GLN A 268 0.28 7.69 7.74
CA GLN A 268 -0.30 6.34 7.59
C GLN A 268 0.53 5.42 6.70
N ALA A 269 1.48 5.96 5.94
CA ALA A 269 2.38 5.20 5.07
C ALA A 269 3.74 5.87 4.91
N THR A 270 4.70 5.11 4.42
CA THR A 270 6.03 5.59 4.06
C THR A 270 6.38 5.14 2.65
N PHE A 271 6.90 6.05 1.85
CA PHE A 271 7.50 5.77 0.56
C PHE A 271 9.02 5.65 0.73
N PHE A 272 9.54 4.47 0.50
CA PHE A 272 10.98 4.23 0.38
C PHE A 272 11.34 4.34 -1.08
N VAL A 273 12.29 5.22 -1.40
CA VAL A 273 12.77 5.46 -2.76
C VAL A 273 14.22 5.03 -2.84
N ALA A 274 14.53 4.14 -3.74
CA ALA A 274 15.88 3.66 -3.93
C ALA A 274 16.22 3.48 -5.41
N ARG A 275 17.49 3.63 -5.74
CA ARG A 275 18.02 3.57 -7.11
C ARG A 275 18.86 2.31 -7.29
N LYS A 276 18.64 1.60 -8.38
CA LYS A 276 19.51 0.49 -8.80
C LYS A 276 20.90 1.00 -9.16
N ILE A 277 21.93 0.48 -8.49
CA ILE A 277 23.34 0.80 -8.72
C ILE A 277 23.87 0.07 -9.94
#